data_193a6f2437906c89c7031188a8fc7284
#
_entry.id   193a6f2437906c89c7031188a8fc7284
#
_cell.length_a   1.000
_cell.length_b   1.000
_cell.length_c   1.000
_cell.angle_alpha   90.00
_cell.angle_beta   90.00
_cell.angle_gamma   90.00
#
_symmetry.space_group_name_H-M   'P 1'
#
loop_
_entity.id
_entity.type
_entity.pdbx_description
1 polymer ?
#
loop_
_entity_poly.entity_id
_entity_poly.type
_entity_poly.pdbx_seq_one_letter_code
_entity_poly.pdbx_strand_id
1 'polypeptide(L)'
;MGTKVIFTSVYHPQSNRAVERANDIIFGSIKKCMFEQKKGKWADELPKVIWSHNTSESRTTKFTPFRLLYGAEAITPEELKNRSLRVTHQVEAVPSDDKDLMELDILQASENLEKYQQETTKWRDMKIVKKSIEVGDWVLKRKPNAELSGKLQPKWEGPFLVIKSNRPVSYHLSDAEGNELMHPWNADNLKKYYI
;
A
#
# COMPACT_ATOMS: atom_id res chain seq x y z
N MET A 1 -6.78 14.88 19.58
CA MET A 1 -7.15 13.86 18.57
C MET A 1 -6.70 12.51 19.07
N GLY A 2 -7.61 11.53 19.20
CA GLY A 2 -7.27 10.17 19.64
C GLY A 2 -6.84 9.32 18.44
N THR A 3 -5.60 8.87 18.40
CA THR A 3 -5.12 7.95 17.35
C THR A 3 -5.48 6.53 17.74
N LYS A 4 -6.25 5.84 16.87
CA LYS A 4 -6.58 4.42 17.05
C LYS A 4 -5.55 3.56 16.35
N VAL A 5 -4.82 2.73 17.09
CA VAL A 5 -3.89 1.75 16.52
C VAL A 5 -4.67 0.48 16.15
N ILE A 6 -4.56 0.04 14.91
CA ILE A 6 -5.17 -1.19 14.40
C ILE A 6 -4.04 -2.09 13.90
N PHE A 7 -3.97 -3.31 14.43
CA PHE A 7 -2.99 -4.30 13.98
C PHE A 7 -3.49 -5.01 12.72
N THR A 8 -2.58 -5.18 11.77
CA THR A 8 -2.80 -6.00 10.58
C THR A 8 -2.47 -7.48 10.87
N SER A 9 -2.95 -8.40 10.04
CA SER A 9 -2.63 -9.82 10.22
C SER A 9 -1.14 -10.08 10.00
N VAL A 10 -0.58 -11.00 10.78
CA VAL A 10 0.83 -11.41 10.72
C VAL A 10 1.11 -12.00 9.35
N TYR A 11 2.27 -11.63 8.76
CA TYR A 11 2.72 -12.10 7.44
C TYR A 11 1.75 -11.85 6.28
N HIS A 12 0.93 -10.78 6.39
CA HIS A 12 0.06 -10.32 5.33
C HIS A 12 0.38 -8.87 4.93
N PRO A 13 1.51 -8.62 4.26
CA PRO A 13 1.97 -7.28 3.89
C PRO A 13 0.95 -6.55 3.01
N GLN A 14 0.12 -7.28 2.23
CA GLN A 14 -0.89 -6.66 1.37
C GLN A 14 -1.87 -5.75 2.10
N SER A 15 -2.00 -5.86 3.43
CA SER A 15 -2.83 -4.94 4.24
C SER A 15 -2.27 -3.51 4.30
N ASN A 16 -0.95 -3.34 4.10
CA ASN A 16 -0.26 -2.05 4.01
C ASN A 16 0.16 -1.69 2.58
N ARG A 17 -0.48 -2.30 1.59
CA ARG A 17 -0.13 -2.23 0.18
C ARG A 17 0.12 -0.82 -0.37
N ALA A 18 -0.59 0.19 0.12
CA ALA A 18 -0.41 1.57 -0.34
C ALA A 18 0.97 2.11 0.03
N VAL A 19 1.38 1.92 1.29
CA VAL A 19 2.70 2.36 1.79
C VAL A 19 3.82 1.54 1.16
N GLU A 20 3.66 0.22 1.06
CA GLU A 20 4.63 -0.66 0.41
C GLU A 20 4.86 -0.26 -1.04
N ARG A 21 3.78 -0.01 -1.79
CA ARG A 21 3.88 0.44 -3.19
C ARG A 21 4.57 1.79 -3.32
N ALA A 22 4.28 2.75 -2.44
CA ALA A 22 4.96 4.05 -2.44
C ALA A 22 6.46 3.88 -2.16
N ASN A 23 6.82 3.06 -1.18
CA ASN A 23 8.20 2.74 -0.87
C ASN A 23 8.91 2.06 -2.05
N ASP A 24 8.28 1.08 -2.69
CA ASP A 24 8.84 0.37 -3.85
C ASP A 24 9.13 1.33 -5.01
N ILE A 25 8.22 2.27 -5.29
CA ILE A 25 8.42 3.30 -6.32
C ILE A 25 9.61 4.20 -5.96
N ILE A 26 9.66 4.71 -4.74
CA ILE A 26 10.72 5.61 -4.28
C ILE A 26 12.08 4.89 -4.29
N PHE A 27 12.17 3.70 -3.67
CA PHE A 27 13.43 2.94 -3.64
C PHE A 27 13.86 2.47 -5.03
N GLY A 28 12.92 2.03 -5.87
CA GLY A 28 13.20 1.65 -7.24
C GLY A 28 13.77 2.81 -8.06
N SER A 29 13.22 4.01 -7.91
CA SER A 29 13.68 5.22 -8.56
C SER A 29 15.05 5.66 -8.06
N ILE A 30 15.31 5.63 -6.75
CA ILE A 30 16.63 5.91 -6.17
C ILE A 30 17.68 4.94 -6.71
N LYS A 31 17.39 3.62 -6.71
CA LYS A 31 18.30 2.61 -7.25
C LYS A 31 18.65 2.88 -8.72
N LYS A 32 17.66 3.25 -9.52
CA LYS A 32 17.86 3.60 -10.93
C LYS A 32 18.77 4.82 -11.10
N CYS A 33 18.49 5.92 -10.38
CA CYS A 33 19.33 7.11 -10.42
C CYS A 33 20.78 6.82 -10.00
N MET A 34 20.98 6.04 -8.92
CA MET A 34 22.31 5.67 -8.46
C MET A 34 23.07 4.80 -9.47
N PHE A 35 22.37 3.90 -10.16
CA PHE A 35 22.96 3.05 -11.19
C PHE A 35 23.42 3.88 -12.41
N GLU A 36 22.62 4.84 -12.84
CA GLU A 36 22.93 5.71 -13.97
C GLU A 36 24.10 6.65 -13.68
N GLN A 37 24.18 7.18 -12.47
CA GLN A 37 25.21 8.18 -12.09
C GLN A 37 26.54 7.59 -11.61
N LYS A 38 26.65 6.28 -11.41
CA LYS A 38 27.84 5.53 -10.96
C LYS A 38 28.53 6.02 -9.67
N LYS A 39 28.26 7.25 -9.19
CA LYS A 39 28.85 7.88 -7.99
C LYS A 39 27.85 8.90 -7.41
N GLY A 40 26.94 8.48 -6.56
CA GLY A 40 26.03 9.37 -5.86
C GLY A 40 25.69 8.83 -4.49
N LYS A 41 25.39 9.70 -3.54
CA LYS A 41 24.77 9.30 -2.28
C LYS A 41 23.27 9.26 -2.51
N TRP A 42 22.61 8.21 -2.06
CA TRP A 42 21.14 8.07 -2.17
C TRP A 42 20.38 9.28 -1.59
N ALA A 43 20.96 9.92 -0.57
CA ALA A 43 20.38 11.11 0.07
C ALA A 43 20.28 12.32 -0.87
N ASP A 44 21.23 12.46 -1.81
CA ASP A 44 21.24 13.57 -2.78
C ASP A 44 20.20 13.36 -3.89
N GLU A 45 19.84 12.10 -4.15
CA GLU A 45 18.83 11.73 -5.16
C GLU A 45 17.40 11.73 -4.60
N LEU A 46 17.24 11.58 -3.29
CA LEU A 46 15.92 11.49 -2.65
C LEU A 46 15.01 12.69 -2.95
N PRO A 47 15.46 13.97 -2.85
CA PRO A 47 14.60 15.11 -3.18
C PRO A 47 14.13 15.10 -4.64
N LYS A 48 14.98 14.69 -5.58
CA LYS A 48 14.65 14.60 -7.01
C LYS A 48 13.60 13.52 -7.27
N VAL A 49 13.76 12.37 -6.61
CA VAL A 49 12.82 11.25 -6.73
C VAL A 49 11.46 11.62 -6.13
N ILE A 50 11.43 12.28 -4.96
CA ILE A 50 10.19 12.75 -4.34
C ILE A 50 9.53 13.80 -5.23
N TRP A 51 10.30 14.76 -5.78
CA TRP A 51 9.78 15.73 -6.73
C TRP A 51 9.13 15.05 -7.94
N SER A 52 9.86 14.14 -8.59
CA SER A 52 9.33 13.37 -9.72
C SER A 52 8.06 12.60 -9.37
N HIS A 53 8.01 11.96 -8.20
CA HIS A 53 6.83 11.23 -7.75
C HIS A 53 5.63 12.17 -7.57
N ASN A 54 5.83 13.33 -6.94
CA ASN A 54 4.77 14.28 -6.66
C ASN A 54 4.25 14.99 -7.91
N THR A 55 5.07 15.13 -8.94
CA THR A 55 4.74 15.80 -10.21
C THR A 55 4.40 14.84 -11.33
N SER A 56 4.41 13.53 -11.08
CA SER A 56 3.98 12.52 -12.06
C SER A 56 2.51 12.13 -11.84
N GLU A 57 1.78 11.95 -12.93
CA GLU A 57 0.39 11.52 -12.89
C GLU A 57 0.25 10.12 -12.26
N SER A 58 -0.62 10.01 -11.28
CA SER A 58 -0.97 8.73 -10.67
C SER A 58 -1.91 7.94 -11.60
N ARG A 59 -1.56 6.69 -11.89
CA ARG A 59 -2.41 5.80 -12.70
C ARG A 59 -3.81 5.60 -12.08
N THR A 60 -3.94 5.72 -10.78
CA THR A 60 -5.18 5.49 -10.04
C THR A 60 -6.09 6.69 -10.03
N THR A 61 -5.56 7.86 -9.69
CA THR A 61 -6.33 9.10 -9.58
C THR A 61 -6.43 9.87 -10.89
N LYS A 62 -5.50 9.65 -11.84
CA LYS A 62 -5.33 10.41 -13.09
C LYS A 62 -4.93 11.87 -12.86
N PHE A 63 -4.44 12.17 -11.67
CA PHE A 63 -3.91 13.48 -11.28
C PHE A 63 -2.54 13.33 -10.66
N THR A 64 -1.75 14.40 -10.69
CA THR A 64 -0.50 14.46 -9.93
C THR A 64 -0.81 14.69 -8.46
N PRO A 65 -0.04 14.12 -7.51
CA PRO A 65 -0.18 14.45 -6.09
C PRO A 65 -0.05 15.95 -5.81
N PHE A 66 0.81 16.63 -6.56
CA PHE A 66 1.02 18.07 -6.44
C PHE A 66 -0.26 18.87 -6.78
N ARG A 67 -0.91 18.53 -7.91
CA ARG A 67 -2.16 19.20 -8.32
C ARG A 67 -3.28 19.01 -7.31
N LEU A 68 -3.44 17.79 -6.77
CA LEU A 68 -4.46 17.50 -5.76
C LEU A 68 -4.23 18.24 -4.44
N LEU A 69 -2.98 18.62 -4.14
CA LEU A 69 -2.64 19.35 -2.91
C LEU A 69 -2.68 20.86 -3.07
N TYR A 70 -2.28 21.37 -4.22
CA TYR A 70 -2.09 22.81 -4.46
C TYR A 70 -3.08 23.42 -5.46
N GLY A 71 -3.95 22.63 -6.08
CA GLY A 71 -4.91 23.06 -7.10
C GLY A 71 -4.32 23.32 -8.48
N ALA A 72 -3.01 23.30 -8.62
CA ALA A 72 -2.30 23.59 -9.87
C ALA A 72 -1.14 22.62 -10.09
N GLU A 73 -0.73 22.42 -11.35
CA GLU A 73 0.46 21.63 -11.67
C GLU A 73 1.74 22.37 -11.29
N ALA A 74 2.73 21.61 -10.81
CA ALA A 74 4.04 22.16 -10.47
C ALA A 74 4.72 22.80 -11.69
N ILE A 75 5.36 23.94 -11.47
CA ILE A 75 6.17 24.62 -12.47
C ILE A 75 7.56 23.98 -12.50
N THR A 76 7.97 23.50 -13.66
CA THR A 76 9.29 22.89 -13.81
C THR A 76 10.40 23.95 -13.89
N PRO A 77 11.65 23.62 -13.49
CA PRO A 77 12.77 24.55 -13.63
C PRO A 77 13.02 25.02 -15.07
N GLU A 78 12.66 24.20 -16.07
CA GLU A 78 12.77 24.55 -17.49
C GLU A 78 11.71 25.55 -17.92
N GLU A 79 10.48 25.41 -17.45
CA GLU A 79 9.41 26.39 -17.68
C GLU A 79 9.75 27.75 -17.06
N LEU A 80 10.38 27.76 -15.89
CA LEU A 80 10.87 29.00 -15.26
C LEU A 80 11.96 29.64 -16.07
N LYS A 81 12.95 28.88 -16.58
CA LYS A 81 14.01 29.40 -17.42
C LYS A 81 13.52 29.98 -18.74
N ASN A 82 12.57 29.27 -19.37
CA ASN A 82 12.06 29.62 -20.68
C ASN A 82 10.87 30.60 -20.63
N ARG A 83 10.46 31.06 -19.43
CA ARG A 83 9.30 31.92 -19.21
C ARG A 83 8.10 31.47 -20.02
N SER A 84 7.70 30.21 -19.83
CA SER A 84 6.56 29.64 -20.54
C SER A 84 5.29 30.47 -20.34
N LEU A 85 4.37 30.45 -21.31
CA LEU A 85 3.08 31.17 -21.21
C LEU A 85 2.33 30.81 -19.94
N ARG A 86 2.42 29.55 -19.49
CA ARG A 86 1.80 29.09 -18.25
C ARG A 86 2.33 29.83 -17.02
N VAL A 87 3.66 30.05 -16.96
CA VAL A 87 4.30 30.82 -15.88
C VAL A 87 3.86 32.26 -15.90
N THR A 88 3.79 32.86 -17.08
CA THR A 88 3.39 34.26 -17.24
C THR A 88 1.93 34.48 -16.84
N HIS A 89 1.02 33.58 -17.25
CA HIS A 89 -0.41 33.69 -16.92
C HIS A 89 -0.72 33.34 -15.45
N GLN A 90 0.03 32.43 -14.81
CA GLN A 90 -0.18 32.13 -13.38
C GLN A 90 0.25 33.29 -12.46
N VAL A 91 1.20 34.11 -12.89
CA VAL A 91 1.62 35.31 -12.14
C VAL A 91 0.52 36.39 -12.19
N GLU A 92 -0.31 36.40 -13.24
CA GLU A 92 -1.39 37.36 -13.45
C GLU A 92 -2.76 36.91 -12.93
N ALA A 93 -2.96 35.60 -12.66
CA ALA A 93 -4.23 35.06 -12.21
C ALA A 93 -4.50 35.40 -10.74
N VAL A 94 -5.60 36.09 -10.50
CA VAL A 94 -6.13 36.41 -9.16
C VAL A 94 -6.70 35.12 -8.53
N PRO A 95 -6.41 34.81 -7.25
CA PRO A 95 -6.70 33.50 -6.63
C PRO A 95 -8.19 33.26 -6.24
N SER A 96 -9.16 33.69 -7.01
CA SER A 96 -10.57 33.63 -6.58
C SER A 96 -11.39 32.40 -7.01
N ASP A 97 -11.00 31.70 -8.09
CA ASP A 97 -11.76 30.54 -8.61
C ASP A 97 -11.06 29.17 -8.40
N ASP A 98 -9.84 29.16 -7.88
CA ASP A 98 -9.04 27.92 -7.80
C ASP A 98 -9.55 26.90 -6.78
N LYS A 99 -10.34 27.32 -5.77
CA LYS A 99 -10.86 26.41 -4.74
C LYS A 99 -11.93 25.47 -5.29
N ASP A 100 -12.83 25.99 -6.11
CA ASP A 100 -13.91 25.20 -6.69
C ASP A 100 -13.37 24.18 -7.70
N LEU A 101 -12.36 24.58 -8.48
CA LEU A 101 -11.66 23.69 -9.41
C LEU A 101 -10.88 22.61 -8.68
N MET A 102 -10.19 22.94 -7.58
CA MET A 102 -9.49 21.98 -6.74
C MET A 102 -10.45 20.95 -6.12
N GLU A 103 -11.60 21.40 -5.66
CA GLU A 103 -12.62 20.53 -5.08
C GLU A 103 -13.18 19.54 -6.12
N LEU A 104 -13.42 20.01 -7.34
CA LEU A 104 -13.81 19.16 -8.48
C LEU A 104 -12.73 18.13 -8.83
N ASP A 105 -11.46 18.52 -8.87
CA ASP A 105 -10.34 17.61 -9.12
C ASP A 105 -10.25 16.51 -8.04
N ILE A 106 -10.46 16.87 -6.76
CA ILE A 106 -10.49 15.92 -5.64
C ILE A 106 -11.66 14.95 -5.76
N LEU A 107 -12.85 15.43 -6.11
CA LEU A 107 -14.01 14.57 -6.32
C LEU A 107 -13.77 13.59 -7.47
N GLN A 108 -13.26 14.07 -8.60
CA GLN A 108 -12.95 13.22 -9.75
C GLN A 108 -11.83 12.20 -9.45
N ALA A 109 -10.80 12.61 -8.70
CA ALA A 109 -9.74 11.71 -8.24
C ALA A 109 -10.29 10.61 -7.33
N SER A 110 -11.24 10.95 -6.44
CA SER A 110 -11.92 9.99 -5.57
C SER A 110 -12.72 8.97 -6.36
N GLU A 111 -13.50 9.40 -7.35
CA GLU A 111 -14.24 8.49 -8.24
C GLU A 111 -13.31 7.54 -9.01
N ASN A 112 -12.21 8.06 -9.56
CA ASN A 112 -11.22 7.27 -10.26
C ASN A 112 -10.57 6.23 -9.34
N LEU A 113 -10.26 6.62 -8.10
CA LEU A 113 -9.72 5.73 -7.08
C LEU A 113 -10.70 4.61 -6.73
N GLU A 114 -11.97 4.93 -6.54
CA GLU A 114 -13.02 3.94 -6.26
C GLU A 114 -13.18 2.93 -7.41
N LYS A 115 -13.25 3.41 -8.65
CA LYS A 115 -13.30 2.53 -9.85
C LYS A 115 -12.11 1.58 -9.88
N TYR A 116 -10.90 2.11 -9.69
CA TYR A 116 -9.68 1.30 -9.64
C TYR A 116 -9.70 0.27 -8.51
N GLN A 117 -10.17 0.65 -7.32
CA GLN A 117 -10.29 -0.26 -6.18
C GLN A 117 -11.30 -1.38 -6.46
N GLN A 118 -12.45 -1.06 -7.04
CA GLN A 118 -13.47 -2.04 -7.42
C GLN A 118 -12.93 -3.04 -8.45
N GLU A 119 -12.26 -2.58 -9.49
CA GLU A 119 -11.62 -3.44 -10.49
C GLU A 119 -10.56 -4.35 -9.85
N THR A 120 -9.67 -3.77 -9.04
CA THR A 120 -8.62 -4.53 -8.36
C THR A 120 -9.21 -5.57 -7.41
N THR A 121 -10.31 -5.25 -6.72
CA THR A 121 -11.00 -6.18 -5.83
C THR A 121 -11.64 -7.33 -6.61
N LYS A 122 -12.33 -7.04 -7.72
CA LYS A 122 -12.90 -8.07 -8.61
C LYS A 122 -11.81 -9.05 -9.10
N TRP A 123 -10.68 -8.52 -9.57
CA TRP A 123 -9.55 -9.35 -10.02
C TRP A 123 -8.95 -10.21 -8.91
N ARG A 124 -8.87 -9.67 -7.70
CA ARG A 124 -8.38 -10.40 -6.54
C ARG A 124 -9.35 -11.50 -6.13
N ASP A 125 -10.63 -11.18 -6.06
CA ASP A 125 -11.67 -12.12 -5.62
C ASP A 125 -11.81 -13.32 -6.57
N MET A 126 -11.59 -13.12 -7.87
CA MET A 126 -11.49 -14.22 -8.84
C MET A 126 -10.31 -15.16 -8.59
N LYS A 127 -9.24 -14.69 -7.96
CA LYS A 127 -8.04 -15.49 -7.68
C LYS A 127 -8.01 -16.11 -6.28
N ILE A 128 -8.91 -15.69 -5.38
CA ILE A 128 -8.97 -16.23 -4.02
C ILE A 128 -9.64 -17.58 -4.05
N VAL A 129 -8.85 -18.63 -3.83
CA VAL A 129 -9.38 -19.94 -3.44
C VAL A 129 -9.85 -19.81 -1.98
N LYS A 130 -11.16 -19.79 -1.77
CA LYS A 130 -11.75 -19.74 -0.43
C LYS A 130 -11.37 -21.03 0.31
N LYS A 131 -10.45 -20.94 1.26
CA LYS A 131 -10.22 -22.02 2.21
C LYS A 131 -11.40 -22.03 3.18
N SER A 132 -12.11 -23.15 3.29
CA SER A 132 -13.22 -23.34 4.23
C SER A 132 -12.66 -23.57 5.64
N ILE A 133 -12.19 -22.50 6.30
CA ILE A 133 -11.81 -22.52 7.71
C ILE A 133 -12.91 -21.81 8.46
N GLU A 134 -13.48 -22.49 9.46
CA GLU A 134 -14.57 -22.00 10.29
C GLU A 134 -14.13 -21.82 11.74
N VAL A 135 -14.89 -21.04 12.50
CA VAL A 135 -14.67 -20.92 13.95
C VAL A 135 -14.92 -22.28 14.59
N GLY A 136 -13.98 -22.72 15.42
CA GLY A 136 -13.97 -24.05 16.02
C GLY A 136 -13.10 -25.08 15.29
N ASP A 137 -12.58 -24.74 14.10
CA ASP A 137 -11.63 -25.62 13.40
C ASP A 137 -10.24 -25.59 14.05
N TRP A 138 -9.58 -26.75 14.06
CA TRP A 138 -8.17 -26.84 14.40
C TRP A 138 -7.31 -26.58 13.17
N VAL A 139 -6.27 -25.75 13.34
CA VAL A 139 -5.39 -25.34 12.24
C VAL A 139 -3.92 -25.37 12.65
N LEU A 140 -3.06 -25.62 11.67
CA LEU A 140 -1.63 -25.40 11.78
C LEU A 140 -1.32 -24.02 11.21
N LYS A 141 -0.46 -23.24 11.89
CA LYS A 141 0.07 -21.98 11.40
C LYS A 141 1.47 -22.15 10.80
N ARG A 142 1.78 -21.40 9.74
CA ARG A 142 3.12 -21.37 9.15
C ARG A 142 4.09 -20.63 10.05
N LYS A 143 5.27 -21.21 10.31
CA LYS A 143 6.31 -20.51 11.07
C LYS A 143 6.81 -19.27 10.33
N PRO A 144 7.08 -18.16 11.05
CA PRO A 144 7.53 -16.92 10.45
C PRO A 144 8.76 -17.04 9.54
N ASN A 145 9.75 -17.79 9.99
CA ASN A 145 11.03 -17.97 9.30
C ASN A 145 11.15 -19.35 8.64
N ALA A 146 10.02 -19.93 8.21
CA ALA A 146 10.03 -21.28 7.63
C ALA A 146 10.91 -21.41 6.37
N GLU A 147 11.22 -20.31 5.70
CA GLU A 147 12.12 -20.28 4.52
C GLU A 147 13.60 -20.24 4.92
N LEU A 148 13.91 -19.68 6.09
CA LEU A 148 15.28 -19.61 6.65
C LEU A 148 15.62 -20.84 7.49
N SER A 149 14.62 -21.61 7.90
CA SER A 149 14.84 -22.87 8.63
C SER A 149 15.33 -23.97 7.67
N GLY A 150 16.25 -24.82 8.15
CA GLY A 150 16.84 -25.91 7.36
C GLY A 150 15.75 -26.81 6.74
N LYS A 151 16.10 -27.50 5.64
CA LYS A 151 15.18 -28.36 4.86
C LYS A 151 14.43 -29.42 5.68
N LEU A 152 14.98 -29.82 6.82
CA LEU A 152 14.41 -30.85 7.71
C LEU A 152 13.58 -30.30 8.88
N GLN A 153 13.53 -28.98 9.07
CA GLN A 153 12.73 -28.40 10.15
C GLN A 153 11.26 -28.29 9.77
N PRO A 154 10.33 -28.55 10.72
CA PRO A 154 8.90 -28.41 10.45
C PRO A 154 8.54 -26.97 10.14
N LYS A 155 7.89 -26.77 8.99
CA LYS A 155 7.45 -25.45 8.52
C LYS A 155 6.14 -24.97 9.17
N TRP A 156 5.44 -25.88 9.83
CA TRP A 156 4.14 -25.67 10.46
C TRP A 156 4.25 -25.87 11.95
N GLU A 157 3.41 -25.16 12.70
CA GLU A 157 3.32 -25.16 14.16
C GLU A 157 1.86 -25.25 14.57
N GLY A 158 1.58 -25.89 15.69
CA GLY A 158 0.25 -26.07 16.23
C GLY A 158 -0.02 -27.51 16.65
N PRO A 159 -1.27 -27.94 16.88
CA PRO A 159 -2.51 -27.30 16.40
C PRO A 159 -2.97 -26.08 17.23
N PHE A 160 -3.68 -25.16 16.58
CA PHE A 160 -4.32 -23.99 17.17
C PHE A 160 -5.83 -24.00 16.88
N LEU A 161 -6.65 -23.54 17.80
CA LEU A 161 -8.09 -23.43 17.64
C LEU A 161 -8.46 -22.07 17.02
N VAL A 162 -9.32 -22.05 16.03
CA VAL A 162 -9.87 -20.82 15.45
C VAL A 162 -11.01 -20.32 16.36
N ILE A 163 -10.80 -19.17 17.03
CA ILE A 163 -11.77 -18.58 17.95
C ILE A 163 -12.63 -17.50 17.32
N LYS A 164 -12.13 -16.78 16.34
CA LYS A 164 -12.87 -15.69 15.70
C LYS A 164 -12.39 -15.47 14.26
N SER A 165 -13.34 -15.16 13.38
CA SER A 165 -13.08 -14.66 12.03
C SER A 165 -13.45 -13.18 11.95
N ASN A 166 -12.49 -12.32 11.63
CA ASN A 166 -12.75 -10.88 11.48
C ASN A 166 -13.07 -10.47 10.05
N ARG A 167 -12.63 -11.27 9.07
CA ARG A 167 -12.85 -11.09 7.62
C ARG A 167 -12.76 -12.45 6.95
N PRO A 168 -13.22 -12.62 5.71
CA PRO A 168 -13.21 -13.92 5.02
C PRO A 168 -11.87 -14.65 4.99
N VAL A 169 -10.76 -13.96 5.29
CA VAL A 169 -9.40 -14.49 5.20
C VAL A 169 -8.53 -14.19 6.43
N SER A 170 -9.09 -13.70 7.54
CA SER A 170 -8.34 -13.33 8.75
C SER A 170 -8.96 -13.95 10.00
N TYR A 171 -8.16 -14.72 10.75
CA TYR A 171 -8.60 -15.55 11.87
C TYR A 171 -7.78 -15.26 13.12
N HIS A 172 -8.46 -15.18 14.26
CA HIS A 172 -7.84 -15.21 15.58
C HIS A 172 -7.70 -16.66 16.05
N LEU A 173 -6.55 -16.97 16.59
CA LEU A 173 -6.18 -18.32 17.02
C LEU A 173 -5.95 -18.35 18.52
N SER A 174 -6.24 -19.50 19.14
CA SER A 174 -5.83 -19.82 20.50
C SER A 174 -4.99 -21.09 20.51
N ASP A 175 -4.08 -21.19 21.47
CA ASP A 175 -3.32 -22.43 21.69
C ASP A 175 -4.19 -23.51 22.39
N ALA A 176 -3.62 -24.68 22.63
CA ALA A 176 -4.31 -25.78 23.32
C ALA A 176 -4.61 -25.46 24.79
N GLU A 177 -3.98 -24.47 25.38
CA GLU A 177 -4.14 -24.02 26.76
C GLU A 177 -5.22 -22.92 26.87
N GLY A 178 -5.78 -22.47 25.74
CA GLY A 178 -6.82 -21.43 25.70
C GLY A 178 -6.30 -20.00 25.61
N ASN A 179 -4.97 -19.77 25.48
CA ASN A 179 -4.41 -18.43 25.37
C ASN A 179 -4.60 -17.92 23.93
N GLU A 180 -5.17 -16.72 23.79
CA GLU A 180 -5.29 -16.06 22.49
C GLU A 180 -3.94 -15.56 21.97
N LEU A 181 -3.69 -15.79 20.69
CA LEU A 181 -2.55 -15.17 20.00
C LEU A 181 -2.82 -13.68 19.75
N MET A 182 -1.83 -12.85 20.06
CA MET A 182 -1.94 -11.37 20.02
C MET A 182 -2.36 -10.83 18.64
N HIS A 183 -2.02 -11.52 17.54
CA HIS A 183 -2.25 -11.03 16.19
C HIS A 183 -3.11 -12.00 15.37
N PRO A 184 -4.02 -11.45 14.52
CA PRO A 184 -4.79 -12.29 13.60
C PRO A 184 -3.89 -12.89 12.51
N TRP A 185 -4.28 -14.06 12.00
CA TRP A 185 -3.56 -14.81 10.97
C TRP A 185 -4.36 -14.89 9.67
N ASN A 186 -3.66 -14.76 8.54
CA ASN A 186 -4.27 -14.90 7.23
C ASN A 186 -4.47 -16.38 6.88
N ALA A 187 -5.58 -16.70 6.19
CA ALA A 187 -5.91 -18.06 5.70
C ALA A 187 -4.76 -18.71 4.89
N ASP A 188 -3.98 -17.92 4.13
CA ASP A 188 -2.87 -18.44 3.33
C ASP A 188 -1.78 -19.09 4.19
N ASN A 189 -1.62 -18.60 5.41
CA ASN A 189 -0.65 -19.09 6.39
C ASN A 189 -1.25 -20.11 7.36
N LEU A 190 -2.46 -20.59 7.09
CA LEU A 190 -3.15 -21.60 7.88
C LEU A 190 -3.42 -22.85 7.05
N LYS A 191 -3.36 -24.00 7.69
CA LYS A 191 -3.74 -25.29 7.12
C LYS A 191 -4.65 -26.01 8.09
N LYS A 192 -5.84 -26.46 7.62
CA LYS A 192 -6.78 -27.22 8.45
C LYS A 192 -6.11 -28.50 8.98
N TYR A 193 -6.27 -28.73 10.25
CA TYR A 193 -5.78 -29.93 10.94
C TYR A 193 -6.98 -30.79 11.29
N TYR A 194 -6.92 -32.05 10.92
CA TYR A 194 -7.96 -33.03 11.21
C TYR A 194 -7.47 -33.91 12.35
N ILE A 195 -8.25 -33.96 13.41
CA ILE A 195 -8.04 -34.85 14.58
C ILE A 195 -8.65 -36.20 14.27
#